data_bac79224b507ff6125f9c2d4b3cbe247
#
_entry.id   bac79224b507ff6125f9c2d4b3cbe247
#
_cell.length_a   1.000
_cell.length_b   1.000
_cell.length_c   1.000
_cell.angle_alpha   90.00
_cell.angle_beta   90.00
_cell.angle_gamma   90.00
#
_symmetry.space_group_name_H-M   'P 1'
#
loop_
_entity.id
_entity.type
_entity.pdbx_description
1 polymer ?
#
loop_
_entity_poly.entity_id
_entity_poly.type
_entity_poly.pdbx_seq_one_letter_code
_entity_poly.pdbx_strand_id
1 'polypeptide(L)'
;LSLFSKELAEIEKDKKRYILLNNPDLETQQHETRKQLRDTFELEIGQIRAFWQKRYEQNQVNIRRLKNGHKNKKLVTRFSEKKLDSFKYRATAALKKYRMSSFYNIKISNDRFDITFDVNKYQQAVSLDGKYVIETTLSKAVMQKEQVRQEYKNLQNVEHGFRDLKTEQLEVRPVFHRNEAQTRGHVFITMFSYAIVKEMETKIFPWLKAYNKSHKSQLAFVDIEAELKDIKLCELKIGKNKTELKIPELNNIQFDILKLFNIKPGELI
;
A
#
# COMPACT_ATOMS: atom_id res chain seq x y z
N LEU A 1 -5.95 6.30 -26.63
CA LEU A 1 -6.37 7.03 -25.41
C LEU A 1 -7.87 7.38 -25.44
N SER A 2 -8.50 7.54 -26.61
CA SER A 2 -9.94 7.80 -26.75
C SER A 2 -10.84 6.70 -26.13
N LEU A 3 -10.36 5.45 -26.06
CA LEU A 3 -11.08 4.33 -25.44
C LEU A 3 -11.22 4.47 -23.92
N PHE A 4 -10.32 5.22 -23.27
CA PHE A 4 -10.40 5.51 -21.84
C PHE A 4 -11.23 6.76 -21.50
N SER A 5 -11.83 7.43 -22.49
CA SER A 5 -12.75 8.53 -22.26
C SER A 5 -14.06 8.07 -21.62
N LYS A 6 -14.38 6.76 -21.70
CA LYS A 6 -15.48 6.11 -20.99
C LYS A 6 -14.94 5.42 -19.75
N GLU A 7 -15.69 5.45 -18.66
CA GLU A 7 -15.30 4.76 -17.41
C GLU A 7 -15.02 3.27 -17.62
N LEU A 8 -15.61 2.66 -18.63
CA LEU A 8 -15.52 1.24 -18.95
C LEU A 8 -15.59 1.02 -20.46
N ALA A 9 -14.50 0.59 -21.06
CA ALA A 9 -14.44 0.18 -22.47
C ALA A 9 -14.03 -1.29 -22.58
N GLU A 10 -14.29 -1.91 -23.72
CA GLU A 10 -14.00 -3.32 -23.98
C GLU A 10 -13.42 -3.50 -25.38
N ILE A 11 -12.39 -4.34 -25.47
CA ILE A 11 -11.75 -4.76 -26.73
C ILE A 11 -11.61 -6.27 -26.72
N GLU A 12 -11.85 -6.90 -27.85
CA GLU A 12 -11.54 -8.32 -28.10
C GLU A 12 -10.31 -8.45 -28.99
N LYS A 13 -9.35 -9.25 -28.57
CA LYS A 13 -8.16 -9.55 -29.34
C LYS A 13 -7.65 -10.95 -28.98
N ASP A 14 -7.28 -11.75 -29.99
CA ASP A 14 -6.67 -13.09 -29.83
C ASP A 14 -7.46 -14.03 -28.91
N LYS A 15 -8.81 -14.05 -29.09
CA LYS A 15 -9.77 -14.81 -28.26
C LYS A 15 -9.79 -14.42 -26.78
N LYS A 16 -9.24 -13.28 -26.44
CA LYS A 16 -9.27 -12.70 -25.09
C LYS A 16 -10.03 -11.39 -25.12
N ARG A 17 -10.67 -11.10 -24.00
CA ARG A 17 -11.36 -9.83 -23.77
C ARG A 17 -10.53 -8.99 -22.83
N TYR A 18 -10.35 -7.73 -23.20
CA TYR A 18 -9.67 -6.72 -22.42
C TYR A 18 -10.65 -5.65 -22.02
N ILE A 19 -10.86 -5.49 -20.73
CA ILE A 19 -11.74 -4.48 -20.16
C ILE A 19 -10.89 -3.36 -19.64
N LEU A 20 -11.01 -2.19 -20.28
CA LEU A 20 -10.24 -0.99 -19.97
C LEU A 20 -11.02 -0.16 -18.96
N LEU A 21 -10.37 0.18 -17.87
CA LEU A 21 -10.98 0.92 -16.76
C LEU A 21 -10.19 2.19 -16.46
N ASN A 22 -10.94 3.21 -16.05
CA ASN A 22 -10.39 4.42 -15.46
C ASN A 22 -10.88 4.54 -14.01
N ASN A 23 -9.97 4.76 -13.09
CA ASN A 23 -10.27 5.04 -11.68
C ASN A 23 -9.77 6.46 -11.35
N PRO A 24 -10.67 7.46 -11.21
CA PRO A 24 -10.30 8.85 -10.96
C PRO A 24 -9.52 9.05 -9.65
N ASP A 25 -9.85 8.31 -8.60
CA ASP A 25 -9.16 8.42 -7.30
C ASP A 25 -7.71 7.93 -7.43
N LEU A 26 -7.52 6.80 -8.12
CA LEU A 26 -6.19 6.25 -8.41
C LEU A 26 -5.41 7.19 -9.34
N GLU A 27 -6.07 7.80 -10.34
CA GLU A 27 -5.47 8.79 -11.23
C GLU A 27 -4.89 9.96 -10.45
N THR A 28 -5.68 10.55 -9.55
CA THR A 28 -5.26 11.65 -8.68
C THR A 28 -4.07 11.26 -7.81
N GLN A 29 -4.16 10.12 -7.13
CA GLN A 29 -3.10 9.62 -6.26
C GLN A 29 -1.78 9.35 -7.01
N GLN A 30 -1.86 8.73 -8.18
CA GLN A 30 -0.69 8.43 -9.00
C GLN A 30 -0.06 9.70 -9.56
N HIS A 31 -0.87 10.67 -9.98
CA HIS A 31 -0.42 11.96 -10.47
C HIS A 31 0.32 12.74 -9.37
N GLU A 32 -0.26 12.83 -8.17
CA GLU A 32 0.37 13.49 -7.03
C GLU A 32 1.68 12.82 -6.62
N THR A 33 1.67 11.48 -6.53
CA THR A 33 2.88 10.70 -6.21
C THR A 33 3.98 10.93 -7.24
N ARG A 34 3.65 10.93 -8.54
CA ARG A 34 4.60 11.16 -9.63
C ARG A 34 5.18 12.57 -9.57
N LYS A 35 4.34 13.56 -9.27
CA LYS A 35 4.75 14.96 -9.10
C LYS A 35 5.72 15.09 -7.92
N GLN A 36 5.40 14.54 -6.76
CA GLN A 36 6.27 14.58 -5.57
C GLN A 36 7.62 13.91 -5.83
N LEU A 37 7.63 12.75 -6.49
CA LEU A 37 8.87 12.07 -6.86
C LEU A 37 9.72 12.90 -7.81
N ARG A 38 9.10 13.57 -8.78
CA ARG A 38 9.78 14.46 -9.71
C ARG A 38 10.37 15.67 -8.98
N ASP A 39 9.58 16.36 -8.16
CA ASP A 39 10.02 17.55 -7.43
C ASP A 39 11.22 17.21 -6.51
N THR A 40 11.14 16.09 -5.80
CA THR A 40 12.23 15.61 -4.94
C THR A 40 13.48 15.24 -5.75
N PHE A 41 13.29 14.61 -6.92
CA PHE A 41 14.41 14.32 -7.84
C PHE A 41 15.07 15.60 -8.34
N GLU A 42 14.30 16.59 -8.77
CA GLU A 42 14.83 17.87 -9.27
C GLU A 42 15.64 18.61 -8.20
N LEU A 43 15.21 18.54 -6.94
CA LEU A 43 15.97 19.06 -5.81
C LEU A 43 17.30 18.32 -5.62
N GLU A 44 17.29 16.98 -5.59
CA GLU A 44 18.51 16.19 -5.36
C GLU A 44 19.50 16.34 -6.52
N ILE A 45 19.02 16.31 -7.77
CA ILE A 45 19.91 16.49 -8.94
C ILE A 45 20.43 17.92 -9.03
N GLY A 46 19.64 18.91 -8.62
CA GLY A 46 20.05 20.30 -8.49
C GLY A 46 21.21 20.47 -7.52
N GLN A 47 21.17 19.81 -6.37
CA GLN A 47 22.26 19.81 -5.40
C GLN A 47 23.53 19.16 -5.96
N ILE A 48 23.40 18.04 -6.67
CA ILE A 48 24.53 17.36 -7.31
C ILE A 48 25.15 18.29 -8.38
N ARG A 49 24.32 18.94 -9.19
CA ARG A 49 24.77 19.90 -10.21
C ARG A 49 25.46 21.12 -9.58
N ALA A 50 24.90 21.70 -8.52
CA ALA A 50 25.51 22.84 -7.82
C ALA A 50 26.89 22.48 -7.25
N PHE A 51 27.06 21.27 -6.70
CA PHE A 51 28.34 20.81 -6.20
C PHE A 51 29.35 20.56 -7.32
N TRP A 52 28.90 20.03 -8.48
CA TRP A 52 29.73 19.91 -9.68
C TRP A 52 30.14 21.29 -10.19
N GLN A 53 29.22 22.24 -10.28
CA GLN A 53 29.42 23.60 -10.75
C GLN A 53 30.48 24.34 -9.92
N LYS A 54 30.35 24.29 -8.60
CA LYS A 54 31.35 24.89 -7.69
C LYS A 54 32.75 24.35 -7.93
N ARG A 55 32.89 23.05 -8.19
CA ARG A 55 34.19 22.43 -8.50
C ARG A 55 34.69 22.81 -9.88
N TYR A 56 33.80 22.89 -10.85
CA TYR A 56 34.15 23.35 -12.20
C TYR A 56 34.67 24.78 -12.20
N GLU A 57 34.02 25.70 -11.53
CA GLU A 57 34.46 27.08 -11.37
C GLU A 57 35.84 27.18 -10.71
N GLN A 58 36.07 26.40 -9.66
CA GLN A 58 37.39 26.33 -9.05
C GLN A 58 38.47 25.86 -10.02
N ASN A 59 38.16 24.86 -10.83
CA ASN A 59 39.09 24.40 -11.86
C ASN A 59 39.37 25.50 -12.90
N GLN A 60 38.37 26.27 -13.33
CA GLN A 60 38.55 27.39 -14.24
C GLN A 60 39.43 28.50 -13.64
N VAL A 61 39.25 28.83 -12.37
CA VAL A 61 40.12 29.77 -11.66
C VAL A 61 41.57 29.26 -11.65
N ASN A 62 41.77 27.98 -11.39
CA ASN A 62 43.10 27.38 -11.39
C ASN A 62 43.76 27.42 -12.77
N ILE A 63 43.01 27.17 -13.84
CA ILE A 63 43.49 27.30 -15.24
C ILE A 63 43.96 28.73 -15.53
N ARG A 64 43.16 29.76 -15.13
CA ARG A 64 43.53 31.17 -15.29
C ARG A 64 44.83 31.53 -14.53
N ARG A 65 44.98 31.04 -13.28
CA ARG A 65 46.20 31.25 -12.49
C ARG A 65 47.43 30.66 -13.16
N LEU A 66 47.33 29.44 -13.72
CA LEU A 66 48.42 28.82 -14.46
C LEU A 66 48.78 29.60 -15.72
N LYS A 67 47.78 30.11 -16.48
CA LYS A 67 48.02 30.95 -17.67
C LYS A 67 48.72 32.27 -17.29
N ASN A 68 48.45 32.81 -16.08
CA ASN A 68 49.09 34.03 -15.58
C ASN A 68 50.48 33.79 -14.91
N GLY A 69 51.11 32.65 -15.17
CA GLY A 69 52.47 32.38 -14.72
C GLY A 69 52.64 31.79 -13.33
N HIS A 70 51.55 31.43 -12.63
CA HIS A 70 51.65 30.79 -11.34
C HIS A 70 52.07 29.31 -11.49
N LYS A 71 53.33 29.02 -11.14
CA LYS A 71 53.94 27.68 -11.23
C LYS A 71 53.59 26.84 -10.00
N ASN A 72 52.36 26.42 -9.82
CA ASN A 72 51.97 25.50 -8.74
C ASN A 72 51.47 24.16 -9.32
N LYS A 73 52.29 23.12 -9.25
CA LYS A 73 52.00 21.76 -9.74
C LYS A 73 50.80 21.06 -9.04
N LYS A 74 50.32 21.60 -7.93
CA LYS A 74 49.19 21.03 -7.15
C LYS A 74 47.83 21.60 -7.55
N LEU A 75 47.77 22.54 -8.50
CA LEU A 75 46.50 23.12 -8.95
C LEU A 75 45.69 22.13 -9.77
N VAL A 76 44.50 21.77 -9.31
CA VAL A 76 43.58 20.90 -10.04
C VAL A 76 42.85 21.71 -11.10
N THR A 77 42.98 21.30 -12.38
CA THR A 77 42.39 21.98 -13.53
C THR A 77 41.26 21.23 -14.20
N ARG A 78 41.08 19.95 -13.84
CA ARG A 78 40.01 19.08 -14.33
C ARG A 78 39.57 18.10 -13.26
N PHE A 79 38.42 17.51 -13.44
CA PHE A 79 38.00 16.38 -12.57
C PHE A 79 38.90 15.17 -12.82
N SER A 80 39.26 14.45 -11.78
CA SER A 80 39.79 13.09 -11.93
C SER A 80 38.68 12.15 -12.38
N GLU A 81 39.00 11.07 -13.10
CA GLU A 81 38.04 10.04 -13.50
C GLU A 81 37.19 9.54 -12.34
N LYS A 82 37.84 9.20 -11.23
CA LYS A 82 37.19 8.75 -9.98
C LYS A 82 36.15 9.76 -9.47
N LYS A 83 36.43 11.06 -9.57
CA LYS A 83 35.51 12.12 -9.16
C LYS A 83 34.34 12.28 -10.12
N LEU A 84 34.61 12.21 -11.42
CA LEU A 84 33.59 12.28 -12.46
C LEU A 84 32.62 11.09 -12.36
N ASP A 85 33.15 9.89 -12.14
CA ASP A 85 32.34 8.68 -11.96
C ASP A 85 31.50 8.73 -10.71
N SER A 86 32.00 9.36 -9.61
CA SER A 86 31.19 9.62 -8.43
C SER A 86 29.96 10.51 -8.72
N PHE A 87 30.11 11.55 -9.57
CA PHE A 87 28.96 12.37 -9.99
C PHE A 87 27.97 11.58 -10.85
N LYS A 88 28.48 10.82 -11.83
CA LYS A 88 27.65 9.96 -12.67
C LYS A 88 26.88 8.93 -11.86
N TYR A 89 27.54 8.27 -10.93
CA TYR A 89 26.93 7.28 -10.03
C TYR A 89 25.79 7.91 -9.21
N ARG A 90 26.05 9.05 -8.56
CA ARG A 90 25.03 9.74 -7.75
C ARG A 90 23.82 10.17 -8.60
N ALA A 91 24.04 10.71 -9.79
CA ALA A 91 22.99 11.10 -10.70
C ALA A 91 22.17 9.88 -11.16
N THR A 92 22.83 8.78 -11.51
CA THR A 92 22.14 7.53 -11.90
C THR A 92 21.38 6.92 -10.73
N ALA A 93 21.94 6.95 -9.53
CA ALA A 93 21.26 6.49 -8.32
C ALA A 93 19.99 7.30 -8.02
N ALA A 94 20.05 8.63 -8.15
CA ALA A 94 18.89 9.50 -8.02
C ALA A 94 17.81 9.19 -9.06
N LEU A 95 18.19 9.01 -10.34
CA LEU A 95 17.27 8.61 -11.41
C LEU A 95 16.52 7.32 -11.07
N LYS A 96 17.21 6.31 -10.55
CA LYS A 96 16.61 5.02 -10.17
C LYS A 96 15.72 5.16 -8.94
N LYS A 97 16.22 5.83 -7.90
CA LYS A 97 15.53 6.04 -6.61
C LYS A 97 14.16 6.68 -6.81
N TYR A 98 14.07 7.71 -7.65
CA TYR A 98 12.84 8.45 -7.91
C TYR A 98 12.07 7.98 -9.15
N ARG A 99 12.50 6.88 -9.78
CA ARG A 99 11.87 6.31 -10.99
C ARG A 99 11.81 7.29 -12.19
N MET A 100 12.83 8.16 -12.30
CA MET A 100 12.89 9.21 -13.31
C MET A 100 13.73 8.83 -14.54
N SER A 101 14.30 7.61 -14.58
CA SER A 101 15.22 7.15 -15.65
C SER A 101 14.63 7.19 -17.05
N SER A 102 13.30 7.05 -17.18
CA SER A 102 12.62 7.09 -18.49
C SER A 102 12.37 8.51 -19.00
N PHE A 103 12.42 9.52 -18.12
CA PHE A 103 12.03 10.89 -18.43
C PHE A 103 13.20 11.86 -18.47
N TYR A 104 14.32 11.52 -17.86
CA TYR A 104 15.49 12.38 -17.81
C TYR A 104 16.70 11.68 -18.43
N ASN A 105 17.45 12.46 -19.22
CA ASN A 105 18.78 12.08 -19.68
C ASN A 105 19.80 13.04 -19.07
N ILE A 106 20.84 12.48 -18.43
CA ILE A 106 21.87 13.25 -17.73
C ILE A 106 23.23 12.89 -18.35
N LYS A 107 23.93 13.89 -18.84
CA LYS A 107 25.30 13.75 -19.38
C LYS A 107 26.26 14.58 -18.54
N ILE A 108 27.24 13.93 -17.95
CA ILE A 108 28.25 14.57 -17.09
C ILE A 108 29.62 14.35 -17.68
N SER A 109 30.32 15.45 -17.94
CA SER A 109 31.69 15.47 -18.43
C SER A 109 32.54 16.44 -17.62
N ASN A 110 33.80 16.65 -18.00
CA ASN A 110 34.67 17.65 -17.37
C ASN A 110 34.14 19.09 -17.54
N ASP A 111 33.42 19.34 -18.64
CA ASP A 111 33.06 20.69 -19.07
C ASP A 111 31.55 20.95 -19.01
N ARG A 112 30.76 19.91 -18.94
CA ARG A 112 29.28 20.00 -19.02
C ARG A 112 28.59 19.09 -18.04
N PHE A 113 27.49 19.61 -17.48
CA PHE A 113 26.51 18.85 -16.72
C PHE A 113 25.13 19.15 -17.35
N ASP A 114 24.75 18.35 -18.32
CA ASP A 114 23.54 18.52 -19.09
C ASP A 114 22.42 17.64 -18.53
N ILE A 115 21.26 18.24 -18.34
CA ILE A 115 20.02 17.58 -17.93
C ILE A 115 18.99 17.88 -19.01
N THR A 116 18.45 16.85 -19.63
CA THR A 116 17.33 16.98 -20.57
C THR A 116 16.14 16.22 -20.07
N PHE A 117 14.99 16.87 -20.09
CA PHE A 117 13.70 16.30 -19.67
C PHE A 117 12.83 16.02 -20.90
N ASP A 118 12.36 14.78 -21.04
CA ASP A 118 11.46 14.36 -22.10
C ASP A 118 10.02 14.58 -21.69
N VAL A 119 9.49 15.75 -22.01
CA VAL A 119 8.11 16.16 -21.71
C VAL A 119 7.10 15.19 -22.32
N ASN A 120 7.35 14.71 -23.54
CA ASN A 120 6.41 13.85 -24.25
C ASN A 120 6.26 12.49 -23.56
N LYS A 121 7.38 11.86 -23.19
CA LYS A 121 7.32 10.61 -22.43
C LYS A 121 6.68 10.78 -21.06
N TYR A 122 6.95 11.91 -20.40
CA TYR A 122 6.33 12.20 -19.11
C TYR A 122 4.81 12.36 -19.23
N GLN A 123 4.34 13.14 -20.22
CA GLN A 123 2.92 13.32 -20.48
C GLN A 123 2.22 12.02 -20.88
N GLN A 124 2.88 11.17 -21.69
CA GLN A 124 2.37 9.84 -22.00
C GLN A 124 2.20 8.98 -20.75
N ALA A 125 3.16 9.00 -19.82
CA ALA A 125 3.05 8.28 -18.58
C ALA A 125 1.92 8.83 -17.68
N VAL A 126 1.79 10.15 -17.57
CA VAL A 126 0.69 10.81 -16.84
C VAL A 126 -0.68 10.46 -17.45
N SER A 127 -0.77 10.40 -18.78
CA SER A 127 -2.04 10.06 -19.46
C SER A 127 -2.50 8.63 -19.21
N LEU A 128 -1.64 7.77 -18.63
CA LEU A 128 -1.98 6.39 -18.24
C LEU A 128 -2.29 6.26 -16.73
N ASP A 129 -2.13 7.33 -15.96
CA ASP A 129 -2.46 7.30 -14.53
C ASP A 129 -3.96 6.98 -14.36
N GLY A 130 -4.29 6.19 -13.35
CA GLY A 130 -5.66 5.71 -13.09
C GLY A 130 -6.18 4.65 -14.04
N LYS A 131 -5.46 4.37 -15.13
CA LYS A 131 -5.91 3.43 -16.17
C LYS A 131 -5.32 2.04 -15.94
N TYR A 132 -6.18 1.04 -16.01
CA TYR A 132 -5.78 -0.36 -15.92
C TYR A 132 -6.65 -1.24 -16.81
N VAL A 133 -6.19 -2.45 -17.07
CA VAL A 133 -6.82 -3.39 -17.98
C VAL A 133 -7.02 -4.72 -17.26
N ILE A 134 -8.23 -5.25 -17.35
CA ILE A 134 -8.54 -6.60 -16.90
C ILE A 134 -8.62 -7.49 -18.14
N GLU A 135 -7.82 -8.57 -18.16
CA GLU A 135 -7.90 -9.61 -19.16
C GLU A 135 -8.83 -10.74 -18.66
N THR A 136 -9.73 -11.20 -19.51
CA THR A 136 -10.59 -12.36 -19.22
C THR A 136 -10.77 -13.23 -20.46
N THR A 137 -10.90 -14.53 -20.25
CA THR A 137 -11.24 -15.53 -21.28
C THR A 137 -12.75 -15.81 -21.34
N LEU A 138 -13.52 -15.27 -20.38
CA LEU A 138 -14.98 -15.45 -20.36
C LEU A 138 -15.65 -14.68 -21.48
N SER A 139 -16.59 -15.33 -22.19
CA SER A 139 -17.36 -14.65 -23.24
C SER A 139 -18.35 -13.61 -22.67
N LYS A 140 -18.80 -12.68 -23.50
CA LYS A 140 -19.83 -11.69 -23.12
C LYS A 140 -21.15 -12.34 -22.67
N ALA A 141 -21.48 -13.50 -23.26
CA ALA A 141 -22.70 -14.21 -22.90
C ALA A 141 -22.64 -14.78 -21.47
N VAL A 142 -21.43 -15.13 -20.99
CA VAL A 142 -21.23 -15.66 -19.64
C VAL A 142 -21.13 -14.54 -18.61
N MET A 143 -20.43 -13.45 -18.94
CA MET A 143 -20.22 -12.36 -17.99
C MET A 143 -20.06 -11.01 -18.71
N GLN A 144 -20.92 -10.05 -18.40
CA GLN A 144 -20.85 -8.69 -18.93
C GLN A 144 -19.63 -7.93 -18.34
N LYS A 145 -19.16 -6.88 -19.02
CA LYS A 145 -17.96 -6.12 -18.62
C LYS A 145 -18.09 -5.48 -17.22
N GLU A 146 -19.30 -5.06 -16.85
CA GLU A 146 -19.61 -4.51 -15.52
C GLU A 146 -19.45 -5.57 -14.43
N GLN A 147 -19.90 -6.79 -14.70
CA GLN A 147 -19.74 -7.93 -13.79
C GLN A 147 -18.29 -8.32 -13.66
N VAL A 148 -17.52 -8.37 -14.75
CA VAL A 148 -16.06 -8.65 -14.69
C VAL A 148 -15.35 -7.61 -13.81
N ARG A 149 -15.70 -6.33 -13.93
CA ARG A 149 -15.18 -5.27 -13.05
C ARG A 149 -15.54 -5.53 -11.58
N GLN A 150 -16.78 -5.91 -11.31
CA GLN A 150 -17.23 -6.17 -9.95
C GLN A 150 -16.54 -7.38 -9.35
N GLU A 151 -16.43 -8.46 -10.10
CA GLU A 151 -15.71 -9.67 -9.62
C GLU A 151 -14.23 -9.42 -9.41
N TYR A 152 -13.59 -8.62 -10.26
CA TYR A 152 -12.21 -8.20 -10.03
C TYR A 152 -12.05 -7.39 -8.73
N LYS A 153 -13.02 -6.51 -8.40
CA LYS A 153 -13.03 -5.82 -7.12
C LYS A 153 -13.26 -6.77 -5.94
N ASN A 154 -14.13 -7.77 -6.13
CA ASN A 154 -14.41 -8.79 -5.12
C ASN A 154 -13.17 -9.66 -4.81
N LEU A 155 -12.21 -9.76 -5.73
CA LEU A 155 -10.92 -10.44 -5.49
C LEU A 155 -10.16 -9.82 -4.31
N GLN A 156 -10.28 -8.52 -4.08
CA GLN A 156 -9.70 -7.88 -2.89
C GLN A 156 -10.25 -8.46 -1.60
N ASN A 157 -11.54 -8.81 -1.56
CA ASN A 157 -12.15 -9.44 -0.38
C ASN A 157 -11.54 -10.83 -0.11
N VAL A 158 -11.23 -11.57 -1.18
CA VAL A 158 -10.54 -12.86 -1.08
C VAL A 158 -9.11 -12.68 -0.56
N GLU A 159 -8.38 -11.70 -1.08
CA GLU A 159 -7.02 -11.38 -0.62
C GLU A 159 -7.01 -10.92 0.84
N HIS A 160 -7.98 -10.09 1.24
CA HIS A 160 -8.18 -9.70 2.64
C HIS A 160 -8.50 -10.93 3.50
N GLY A 161 -9.42 -11.79 3.06
CA GLY A 161 -9.75 -13.03 3.76
C GLY A 161 -8.52 -13.93 3.98
N PHE A 162 -7.70 -14.14 2.96
CA PHE A 162 -6.44 -14.88 3.12
C PHE A 162 -5.42 -14.19 4.03
N ARG A 163 -5.42 -12.87 4.09
CA ARG A 163 -4.58 -12.12 5.02
C ARG A 163 -5.06 -12.34 6.46
N ASP A 164 -6.35 -12.16 6.69
CA ASP A 164 -6.97 -12.32 8.01
C ASP A 164 -6.81 -13.74 8.55
N LEU A 165 -6.97 -14.77 7.68
CA LEU A 165 -6.71 -16.17 8.03
C LEU A 165 -5.25 -16.47 8.46
N LYS A 166 -4.30 -15.61 8.06
CA LYS A 166 -2.88 -15.73 8.43
C LYS A 166 -2.49 -14.89 9.65
N THR A 167 -3.41 -14.10 10.18
CA THR A 167 -3.14 -13.29 11.38
C THR A 167 -3.09 -14.13 12.64
N GLU A 168 -2.56 -13.57 13.71
CA GLU A 168 -2.46 -14.20 15.03
C GLU A 168 -3.81 -14.61 15.62
N GLN A 169 -4.90 -14.00 15.16
CA GLN A 169 -6.25 -14.32 15.66
C GLN A 169 -6.80 -15.64 15.12
N LEU A 170 -6.51 -16.00 13.86
CA LEU A 170 -7.07 -17.20 13.23
C LEU A 170 -6.03 -18.28 12.93
N GLU A 171 -4.75 -17.93 12.95
CA GLU A 171 -3.59 -18.83 12.93
C GLU A 171 -3.71 -20.05 11.99
N VAL A 172 -4.14 -19.84 10.74
CA VAL A 172 -4.15 -20.96 9.78
C VAL A 172 -2.75 -21.54 9.57
N ARG A 173 -1.71 -20.81 9.94
CA ARG A 173 -0.31 -21.24 9.90
C ARG A 173 0.42 -20.86 11.19
N PRO A 174 1.38 -21.70 11.64
CA PRO A 174 1.86 -22.95 11.03
C PRO A 174 0.89 -24.13 11.23
N VAL A 175 0.78 -25.00 10.22
CA VAL A 175 0.00 -26.24 10.32
C VAL A 175 0.90 -27.33 10.90
N PHE A 176 0.67 -27.71 12.15
CA PHE A 176 1.44 -28.74 12.85
C PHE A 176 0.93 -30.17 12.60
N HIS A 177 -0.16 -30.32 11.85
CA HIS A 177 -0.77 -31.60 11.56
C HIS A 177 -0.06 -32.33 10.39
N ARG A 178 0.21 -33.62 10.55
CA ARG A 178 0.83 -34.47 9.52
C ARG A 178 -0.18 -35.32 8.78
N ASN A 179 -1.38 -35.51 9.35
CA ASN A 179 -2.46 -36.30 8.77
C ASN A 179 -3.38 -35.40 7.94
N GLU A 180 -3.79 -35.86 6.77
CA GLU A 180 -4.67 -35.13 5.85
C GLU A 180 -6.02 -34.77 6.50
N ALA A 181 -6.65 -35.69 7.21
CA ALA A 181 -7.93 -35.45 7.88
C ALA A 181 -7.81 -34.31 8.95
N GLN A 182 -6.74 -34.34 9.73
CA GLN A 182 -6.48 -33.31 10.74
C GLN A 182 -6.15 -31.96 10.11
N THR A 183 -5.40 -31.97 9.01
CA THR A 183 -5.10 -30.73 8.25
C THR A 183 -6.38 -30.12 7.67
N ARG A 184 -7.24 -30.95 7.08
CA ARG A 184 -8.57 -30.50 6.57
C ARG A 184 -9.45 -29.97 7.70
N GLY A 185 -9.48 -30.65 8.85
CA GLY A 185 -10.21 -30.21 10.03
C GLY A 185 -9.72 -28.85 10.56
N HIS A 186 -8.41 -28.67 10.63
CA HIS A 186 -7.80 -27.40 11.03
C HIS A 186 -8.19 -26.25 10.08
N VAL A 187 -8.03 -26.46 8.77
CA VAL A 187 -8.42 -25.46 7.75
C VAL A 187 -9.91 -25.16 7.83
N PHE A 188 -10.76 -26.18 7.98
CA PHE A 188 -12.20 -26.01 8.09
C PHE A 188 -12.58 -25.15 9.32
N ILE A 189 -12.02 -25.46 10.49
CA ILE A 189 -12.27 -24.69 11.72
C ILE A 189 -11.83 -23.25 11.55
N THR A 190 -10.64 -23.01 10.96
CA THR A 190 -10.13 -21.66 10.73
C THR A 190 -11.03 -20.88 9.77
N MET A 191 -11.47 -21.49 8.67
CA MET A 191 -12.41 -20.86 7.72
C MET A 191 -13.77 -20.58 8.35
N PHE A 192 -14.28 -21.49 9.18
CA PHE A 192 -15.53 -21.30 9.89
C PHE A 192 -15.43 -20.16 10.92
N SER A 193 -14.34 -20.12 11.67
CA SER A 193 -14.05 -19.01 12.60
C SER A 193 -13.97 -17.67 11.85
N TYR A 194 -13.32 -17.65 10.68
CA TYR A 194 -13.28 -16.46 9.83
C TYR A 194 -14.68 -15.99 9.41
N ALA A 195 -15.53 -16.93 8.99
CA ALA A 195 -16.91 -16.58 8.62
C ALA A 195 -17.70 -15.98 9.78
N ILE A 196 -17.54 -16.53 10.99
CA ILE A 196 -18.16 -15.98 12.22
C ILE A 196 -17.65 -14.56 12.50
N VAL A 197 -16.32 -14.35 12.47
CA VAL A 197 -15.71 -13.05 12.71
C VAL A 197 -16.21 -12.02 11.70
N LYS A 198 -16.31 -12.37 10.41
CA LYS A 198 -16.83 -11.46 9.37
C LYS A 198 -18.31 -11.12 9.55
N GLU A 199 -19.13 -12.05 10.00
CA GLU A 199 -20.52 -11.80 10.33
C GLU A 199 -20.62 -10.86 11.56
N MET A 200 -19.76 -11.07 12.55
CA MET A 200 -19.66 -10.19 13.71
C MET A 200 -19.24 -8.78 13.32
N GLU A 201 -18.16 -8.62 12.53
CA GLU A 201 -17.71 -7.34 12.01
C GLU A 201 -18.83 -6.59 11.28
N THR A 202 -19.54 -7.29 10.39
CA THR A 202 -20.65 -6.71 9.61
C THR A 202 -21.75 -6.14 10.48
N LYS A 203 -22.11 -6.83 11.58
CA LYS A 203 -23.14 -6.37 12.51
C LYS A 203 -22.64 -5.28 13.46
N ILE A 204 -21.40 -5.37 13.91
CA ILE A 204 -20.81 -4.43 14.88
C ILE A 204 -20.40 -3.11 14.22
N PHE A 205 -19.95 -3.12 12.97
CA PHE A 205 -19.37 -1.96 12.32
C PHE A 205 -20.30 -0.71 12.27
N PRO A 206 -21.61 -0.82 11.96
CA PRO A 206 -22.54 0.32 12.02
C PRO A 206 -22.64 0.93 13.42
N TRP A 207 -22.76 0.06 14.45
CA TRP A 207 -22.78 0.48 15.85
C TRP A 207 -21.48 1.16 16.25
N LEU A 208 -20.34 0.56 15.92
CA LEU A 208 -19.00 1.08 16.24
C LEU A 208 -18.79 2.47 15.64
N LYS A 209 -19.21 2.68 14.41
CA LYS A 209 -19.16 3.99 13.73
C LYS A 209 -20.02 5.03 14.46
N ALA A 210 -21.21 4.66 14.89
CA ALA A 210 -22.11 5.55 15.62
C ALA A 210 -21.56 5.85 17.02
N TYR A 211 -21.07 4.85 17.74
CA TYR A 211 -20.47 4.97 19.06
C TYR A 211 -19.25 5.90 19.03
N ASN A 212 -18.31 5.67 18.12
CA ASN A 212 -17.12 6.50 17.98
C ASN A 212 -17.45 7.97 17.68
N LYS A 213 -18.49 8.21 16.87
CA LYS A 213 -18.95 9.56 16.57
C LYS A 213 -19.55 10.26 17.79
N SER A 214 -20.36 9.55 18.60
CA SER A 214 -21.05 10.13 19.77
C SER A 214 -20.11 10.35 20.95
N HIS A 215 -19.15 9.44 21.17
CA HIS A 215 -18.23 9.47 22.30
C HIS A 215 -16.86 10.06 21.97
N LYS A 216 -16.64 10.52 20.71
CA LYS A 216 -15.33 11.01 20.22
C LYS A 216 -14.20 9.99 20.48
N SER A 217 -14.53 8.70 20.42
CA SER A 217 -13.60 7.58 20.62
C SER A 217 -13.05 7.06 19.28
N GLN A 218 -12.06 6.18 19.36
CA GLN A 218 -11.44 5.54 18.19
C GLN A 218 -11.39 4.02 18.40
N LEU A 219 -12.44 3.44 18.98
CA LEU A 219 -12.53 2.00 19.16
C LEU A 219 -12.48 1.29 17.80
N ALA A 220 -11.74 0.20 17.74
CA ALA A 220 -11.66 -0.73 16.62
C ALA A 220 -12.37 -2.05 16.97
N PHE A 221 -12.54 -2.95 16.01
CA PHE A 221 -13.16 -4.25 16.23
C PHE A 221 -12.37 -5.09 17.26
N VAL A 222 -11.04 -5.01 17.24
CA VAL A 222 -10.16 -5.69 18.21
C VAL A 222 -10.46 -5.27 19.67
N ASP A 223 -10.80 -3.99 19.90
CA ASP A 223 -11.15 -3.51 21.24
C ASP A 223 -12.47 -4.14 21.69
N ILE A 224 -13.42 -4.32 20.78
CA ILE A 224 -14.69 -5.02 21.06
C ILE A 224 -14.44 -6.49 21.37
N GLU A 225 -13.56 -7.16 20.65
CA GLU A 225 -13.17 -8.54 20.97
C GLU A 225 -12.55 -8.65 22.37
N ALA A 226 -11.72 -7.70 22.75
CA ALA A 226 -11.12 -7.65 24.08
C ALA A 226 -12.21 -7.49 25.16
N GLU A 227 -13.16 -6.56 24.96
CA GLU A 227 -14.31 -6.37 25.86
C GLU A 227 -15.14 -7.64 26.01
N LEU A 228 -15.40 -8.36 24.92
CA LEU A 228 -16.15 -9.63 24.97
C LEU A 228 -15.36 -10.75 25.66
N LYS A 229 -14.04 -10.81 25.50
CA LYS A 229 -13.17 -11.78 26.20
C LYS A 229 -13.14 -11.57 27.73
N ASP A 230 -13.44 -10.37 28.19
CA ASP A 230 -13.48 -10.05 29.62
C ASP A 230 -14.78 -10.48 30.27
N ILE A 231 -15.78 -10.91 29.50
CA ILE A 231 -17.00 -11.52 30.06
C ILE A 231 -16.65 -12.93 30.59
N LYS A 232 -16.52 -13.05 31.89
CA LYS A 232 -16.10 -14.29 32.56
C LYS A 232 -17.23 -14.86 33.42
N LEU A 233 -17.40 -16.17 33.36
CA LEU A 233 -18.26 -16.88 34.25
C LEU A 233 -17.54 -17.07 35.59
N CYS A 234 -18.13 -16.53 36.68
CA CYS A 234 -17.60 -16.63 38.02
C CYS A 234 -18.34 -17.70 38.80
N GLU A 235 -17.60 -18.62 39.44
CA GLU A 235 -18.13 -19.59 40.35
C GLU A 235 -18.13 -19.01 41.78
N LEU A 236 -19.31 -18.73 42.31
CA LEU A 236 -19.47 -18.22 43.67
C LEU A 236 -19.77 -19.37 44.61
N LYS A 237 -18.87 -19.63 45.57
CA LYS A 237 -19.10 -20.60 46.66
C LYS A 237 -19.79 -19.90 47.81
N ILE A 238 -21.06 -20.25 48.02
CA ILE A 238 -21.89 -19.69 49.10
C ILE A 238 -21.97 -20.71 50.21
N GLY A 239 -21.20 -20.49 51.28
CA GLY A 239 -21.14 -21.44 52.42
C GLY A 239 -20.41 -22.75 52.04
N LYS A 240 -20.73 -23.86 52.78
CA LYS A 240 -20.03 -25.13 52.62
C LYS A 240 -20.54 -26.00 51.45
N ASN A 241 -21.75 -25.80 50.96
CA ASN A 241 -22.43 -26.74 50.07
C ASN A 241 -23.17 -26.13 48.87
N LYS A 242 -23.06 -24.84 48.63
CA LYS A 242 -23.76 -24.21 47.51
C LYS A 242 -22.75 -23.49 46.60
N THR A 243 -22.75 -23.90 45.35
CA THR A 243 -21.98 -23.22 44.27
C THR A 243 -22.99 -22.60 43.33
N GLU A 244 -22.83 -21.33 43.00
CA GLU A 244 -23.65 -20.59 42.04
C GLU A 244 -22.75 -20.00 40.96
N LEU A 245 -23.12 -20.21 39.70
CA LEU A 245 -22.46 -19.59 38.58
C LEU A 245 -23.08 -18.22 38.34
N LYS A 246 -22.25 -17.20 38.20
CA LYS A 246 -22.70 -15.83 37.98
C LYS A 246 -21.81 -15.10 37.01
N ILE A 247 -22.42 -14.35 36.12
CA ILE A 247 -21.72 -13.38 35.28
C ILE A 247 -21.69 -12.06 36.05
N PRO A 248 -20.51 -11.38 36.16
CA PRO A 248 -20.42 -10.04 36.74
C PRO A 248 -21.27 -9.03 35.96
N GLU A 249 -21.50 -7.86 36.53
CA GLU A 249 -22.15 -6.77 35.82
C GLU A 249 -21.40 -6.44 34.53
N LEU A 250 -22.13 -6.45 33.41
CA LEU A 250 -21.61 -6.08 32.11
C LEU A 250 -21.46 -4.57 32.02
N ASN A 251 -20.38 -4.12 31.41
CA ASN A 251 -20.25 -2.71 31.05
C ASN A 251 -21.17 -2.33 29.88
N ASN A 252 -21.29 -1.03 29.60
CA ASN A 252 -22.20 -0.53 28.57
C ASN A 252 -21.88 -1.09 27.17
N ILE A 253 -20.60 -1.22 26.84
CA ILE A 253 -20.14 -1.75 25.53
C ILE A 253 -20.53 -3.22 25.40
N GLN A 254 -20.24 -4.03 26.41
CA GLN A 254 -20.58 -5.46 26.45
C GLN A 254 -22.09 -5.67 26.33
N PHE A 255 -22.87 -4.88 27.08
CA PHE A 255 -24.33 -4.95 27.02
C PHE A 255 -24.87 -4.58 25.64
N ASP A 256 -24.41 -3.50 25.06
CA ASP A 256 -24.83 -3.05 23.73
C ASP A 256 -24.48 -4.08 22.63
N ILE A 257 -23.28 -4.66 22.69
CA ILE A 257 -22.87 -5.70 21.75
C ILE A 257 -23.71 -6.96 21.86
N LEU A 258 -23.93 -7.47 23.08
CA LEU A 258 -24.81 -8.65 23.28
C LEU A 258 -26.21 -8.39 22.75
N LYS A 259 -26.74 -7.18 22.94
CA LYS A 259 -28.06 -6.76 22.43
C LYS A 259 -28.09 -6.77 20.90
N LEU A 260 -27.03 -6.37 20.19
CA LEU A 260 -26.93 -6.46 18.73
C LEU A 260 -27.07 -7.89 18.20
N PHE A 261 -26.63 -8.86 18.99
CA PHE A 261 -26.75 -10.29 18.67
C PHE A 261 -28.00 -10.95 19.24
N ASN A 262 -28.91 -10.18 19.89
CA ASN A 262 -30.09 -10.66 20.59
C ASN A 262 -29.77 -11.69 21.69
N ILE A 263 -28.60 -11.58 22.32
CA ILE A 263 -28.16 -12.44 23.42
C ILE A 263 -28.51 -11.76 24.71
N LYS A 264 -29.27 -12.45 25.56
CA LYS A 264 -29.54 -11.97 26.91
C LYS A 264 -28.45 -12.42 27.88
N PRO A 265 -28.03 -11.58 28.85
CA PRO A 265 -26.98 -11.97 29.79
C PRO A 265 -27.29 -13.27 30.54
N GLY A 266 -28.58 -13.56 30.86
CA GLY A 266 -29.00 -14.82 31.48
C GLY A 266 -28.92 -16.07 30.58
N GLU A 267 -28.71 -15.92 29.27
CA GLU A 267 -28.55 -17.03 28.32
C GLU A 267 -27.08 -17.45 28.17
N LEU A 268 -26.16 -16.74 28.84
CA LEU A 268 -24.72 -17.06 28.84
C LEU A 268 -24.32 -18.05 29.94
N ILE A 269 -25.30 -18.50 30.80
CA ILE A 269 -25.08 -19.44 31.89
C ILE A 269 -25.70 -20.80 31.56
#